data_3566582c221f907f076ee3d26752c3b6
#
_entry.id   3566582c221f907f076ee3d26752c3b6
#
_cell.length_a   1.000
_cell.length_b   1.000
_cell.length_c   1.000
_cell.angle_alpha   90.00
_cell.angle_beta   90.00
_cell.angle_gamma   90.00
#
_symmetry.space_group_name_H-M   'P 1'
#
loop_
_entity.id
_entity.type
_entity.pdbx_description
1 polymer ?
#
loop_
_entity_poly.entity_id
_entity_poly.type
_entity_poly.pdbx_seq_one_letter_code
_entity_poly.pdbx_strand_id
1 'polypeptide(L)'
;MALEFVAIDFETANSSSASPCSVGLVKVVEGQITESLSMLFKPPYPNNWFHEGNIRVHGIKPEDVLDAPDFEEALPELLLFTDGLPLIAHNASFDMSVLRASAEAVGFDLPDLAYACSLAMARKTYSLESYRLNAVAYAIGHEEFQHHDALADSDACARITLHMAQRHEVEDLEGLLLATKQRLKPLNV
;
A
#
# COMPACT_ATOMS: atom_id res chain seq x y z
N MET A 1 -22.77 -2.71 5.33
CA MET A 1 -21.58 -3.64 5.30
C MET A 1 -20.49 -2.94 6.09
N ALA A 2 -19.65 -3.69 6.78
CA ALA A 2 -18.59 -3.06 7.57
C ALA A 2 -17.45 -2.51 6.68
N LEU A 3 -16.61 -1.66 7.24
CA LEU A 3 -15.43 -1.09 6.56
C LEU A 3 -14.35 -2.19 6.45
N GLU A 4 -14.12 -2.67 5.23
CA GLU A 4 -13.21 -3.79 4.93
C GLU A 4 -12.30 -3.42 3.75
N PHE A 5 -10.98 -3.58 3.93
CA PHE A 5 -9.97 -3.32 2.92
C PHE A 5 -8.60 -3.83 3.36
N VAL A 6 -7.63 -3.85 2.46
CA VAL A 6 -6.21 -4.05 2.78
C VAL A 6 -5.45 -2.77 2.42
N ALA A 7 -4.82 -2.15 3.41
CA ALA A 7 -3.84 -1.10 3.16
C ALA A 7 -2.53 -1.73 2.66
N ILE A 8 -1.89 -1.12 1.66
CA ILE A 8 -0.68 -1.64 1.01
C ILE A 8 0.30 -0.51 0.72
N ASP A 9 1.58 -0.80 0.90
CA ASP A 9 2.69 0.08 0.54
C ASP A 9 3.88 -0.74 0.05
N PHE A 10 4.56 -0.28 -1.01
CA PHE A 10 5.73 -0.91 -1.59
C PHE A 10 6.97 -0.04 -1.46
N GLU A 11 8.11 -0.66 -1.13
CA GLU A 11 9.41 -0.07 -1.36
C GLU A 11 10.07 -0.66 -2.62
N THR A 12 10.74 0.20 -3.38
CA THR A 12 11.37 -0.19 -4.65
C THR A 12 12.90 -0.06 -4.60
N ALA A 13 13.60 -1.04 -5.14
CA ALA A 13 15.06 -1.07 -5.19
C ALA A 13 15.66 0.05 -6.06
N ASN A 14 14.92 0.49 -7.09
CA ASN A 14 15.33 1.54 -8.02
C ASN A 14 14.13 2.26 -8.63
N SER A 15 14.34 3.09 -9.66
CA SER A 15 13.29 3.88 -10.30
C SER A 15 12.32 3.10 -11.20
N SER A 16 12.56 1.81 -11.45
CA SER A 16 11.62 0.96 -12.19
C SER A 16 10.44 0.56 -11.30
N SER A 17 9.23 0.66 -11.82
CA SER A 17 8.07 0.11 -11.11
C SER A 17 8.15 -1.41 -10.94
N ALA A 18 8.89 -2.13 -11.78
CA ALA A 18 9.12 -3.56 -11.66
C ALA A 18 10.32 -3.91 -10.74
N SER A 19 10.60 -3.09 -9.73
CA SER A 19 11.71 -3.32 -8.80
C SER A 19 11.31 -3.34 -7.32
N PRO A 20 10.14 -3.91 -6.93
CA PRO A 20 9.77 -3.98 -5.54
C PRO A 20 10.80 -4.81 -4.76
N CYS A 21 11.15 -4.35 -3.55
CA CYS A 21 12.04 -5.08 -2.64
C CYS A 21 11.40 -5.33 -1.26
N SER A 22 10.32 -4.62 -0.95
CA SER A 22 9.54 -4.83 0.26
C SER A 22 8.07 -4.49 -0.01
N VAL A 23 7.18 -5.12 0.76
CA VAL A 23 5.76 -4.75 0.84
C VAL A 23 5.30 -4.84 2.29
N GLY A 24 4.46 -3.90 2.67
CA GLY A 24 3.65 -3.94 3.89
C GLY A 24 2.17 -4.06 3.53
N LEU A 25 1.45 -4.89 4.26
CA LEU A 25 0.00 -5.02 4.15
C LEU A 25 -0.63 -4.99 5.54
N VAL A 26 -1.74 -4.27 5.65
CA VAL A 26 -2.55 -4.22 6.89
C VAL A 26 -4.01 -4.46 6.52
N LYS A 27 -4.57 -5.55 7.03
CA LYS A 27 -5.96 -5.94 6.80
C LYS A 27 -6.87 -5.28 7.82
N VAL A 28 -7.92 -4.67 7.32
CA VAL A 28 -9.01 -4.08 8.10
C VAL A 28 -10.29 -4.87 7.83
N VAL A 29 -10.90 -5.40 8.88
CA VAL A 29 -12.18 -6.12 8.86
C VAL A 29 -13.07 -5.52 9.94
N GLU A 30 -14.34 -5.29 9.62
CA GLU A 30 -15.30 -4.68 10.54
C GLU A 30 -14.81 -3.38 11.18
N GLY A 31 -14.08 -2.56 10.41
CA GLY A 31 -13.53 -1.29 10.88
C GLY A 31 -12.38 -1.40 11.89
N GLN A 32 -11.76 -2.57 12.02
CA GLN A 32 -10.64 -2.82 12.91
C GLN A 32 -9.45 -3.42 12.16
N ILE A 33 -8.24 -3.05 12.55
CA ILE A 33 -7.02 -3.71 12.07
C ILE A 33 -6.97 -5.10 12.70
N THR A 34 -6.96 -6.15 11.86
CA THR A 34 -7.00 -7.54 12.32
C THR A 34 -5.71 -8.29 12.07
N GLU A 35 -5.04 -8.02 10.94
CA GLU A 35 -3.84 -8.74 10.53
C GLU A 35 -2.86 -7.79 9.85
N SER A 36 -1.59 -8.14 9.88
CA SER A 36 -0.55 -7.45 9.12
C SER A 36 0.47 -8.43 8.56
N LEU A 37 1.04 -8.09 7.41
CA LEU A 37 2.07 -8.86 6.74
C LEU A 37 3.18 -7.91 6.25
N SER A 38 4.43 -8.28 6.51
CA SER A 38 5.61 -7.60 5.96
C SER A 38 6.47 -8.61 5.25
N MET A 39 6.86 -8.31 4.01
CA MET A 39 7.68 -9.20 3.21
C MET A 39 8.83 -8.44 2.57
N LEU A 40 10.03 -9.05 2.60
CA LEU A 40 11.14 -8.70 1.73
C LEU A 40 11.19 -9.72 0.57
N PHE A 41 11.60 -9.27 -0.60
CA PHE A 41 11.80 -10.15 -1.76
C PHE A 41 12.85 -9.58 -2.71
N LYS A 42 13.41 -10.44 -3.53
CA LYS A 42 14.29 -10.05 -4.62
C LYS A 42 13.45 -9.45 -5.74
N PRO A 43 13.79 -8.25 -6.23
CA PRO A 43 13.07 -7.67 -7.35
C PRO A 43 13.22 -8.51 -8.63
N PRO A 44 12.21 -8.52 -9.53
CA PRO A 44 12.28 -9.23 -10.80
C PRO A 44 13.47 -8.82 -11.68
N TYR A 45 14.15 -9.80 -12.29
CA TYR A 45 15.16 -9.52 -13.32
C TYR A 45 14.50 -8.88 -14.57
N PRO A 46 15.13 -7.88 -15.23
CA PRO A 46 16.45 -7.30 -14.99
C PRO A 46 16.47 -6.11 -14.00
N ASN A 47 15.39 -5.86 -13.24
CA ASN A 47 15.25 -4.69 -12.36
C ASN A 47 15.75 -4.95 -10.92
N ASN A 48 16.57 -5.98 -10.72
CA ASN A 48 17.02 -6.44 -9.40
C ASN A 48 18.30 -5.74 -8.88
N TRP A 49 18.65 -4.59 -9.44
CA TRP A 49 19.72 -3.74 -8.93
C TRP A 49 19.17 -2.69 -7.96
N PHE A 50 19.99 -2.27 -7.00
CA PHE A 50 19.60 -1.29 -5.99
C PHE A 50 20.27 0.07 -6.27
N HIS A 51 19.47 1.13 -6.23
CA HIS A 51 19.95 2.50 -6.39
C HIS A 51 20.18 3.14 -5.03
N GLU A 52 21.33 3.79 -4.83
CA GLU A 52 21.67 4.43 -3.55
C GLU A 52 20.62 5.44 -3.04
N GLY A 53 19.92 6.11 -3.96
CA GLY A 53 18.85 7.05 -3.62
C GLY A 53 17.68 6.35 -2.93
N ASN A 54 17.29 5.18 -3.41
CA ASN A 54 16.22 4.35 -2.83
C ASN A 54 16.66 3.79 -1.48
N ILE A 55 17.90 3.23 -1.41
CA ILE A 55 18.48 2.73 -0.16
C ILE A 55 18.48 3.82 0.93
N ARG A 56 18.81 5.07 0.59
CA ARG A 56 18.79 6.19 1.55
C ARG A 56 17.38 6.52 2.05
N VAL A 57 16.35 6.18 1.31
CA VAL A 57 14.95 6.43 1.68
C VAL A 57 14.44 5.35 2.65
N HIS A 58 14.48 4.09 2.25
CA HIS A 58 13.89 2.97 3.01
C HIS A 58 14.91 2.11 3.78
N GLY A 59 16.22 2.30 3.54
CA GLY A 59 17.28 1.59 4.26
C GLY A 59 17.57 0.17 3.77
N ILE A 60 16.73 -0.43 2.93
CA ILE A 60 16.88 -1.80 2.44
C ILE A 60 18.02 -1.86 1.43
N LYS A 61 18.96 -2.77 1.63
CA LYS A 61 20.14 -2.97 0.80
C LYS A 61 20.08 -4.32 0.07
N PRO A 62 20.92 -4.53 -0.97
CA PRO A 62 20.98 -5.81 -1.67
C PRO A 62 21.21 -7.01 -0.75
N GLU A 63 22.03 -6.83 0.30
CA GLU A 63 22.32 -7.87 1.29
C GLU A 63 21.11 -8.29 2.12
N ASP A 64 20.14 -7.39 2.35
CA ASP A 64 18.97 -7.66 3.17
C ASP A 64 17.95 -8.58 2.46
N VAL A 65 18.05 -8.68 1.13
CA VAL A 65 17.14 -9.52 0.32
C VAL A 65 17.82 -10.79 -0.22
N LEU A 66 19.09 -11.06 0.13
CA LEU A 66 19.82 -12.23 -0.41
C LEU A 66 19.13 -13.56 -0.13
N ASP A 67 18.59 -13.71 1.06
CA ASP A 67 17.90 -14.93 1.52
C ASP A 67 16.37 -14.82 1.40
N ALA A 68 15.86 -13.69 0.88
CA ALA A 68 14.44 -13.51 0.63
C ALA A 68 13.99 -14.30 -0.61
N PRO A 69 12.70 -14.66 -0.73
CA PRO A 69 12.16 -15.27 -1.93
C PRO A 69 12.25 -14.33 -3.13
N ASP A 70 12.19 -14.86 -4.32
CA ASP A 70 11.96 -14.06 -5.52
C ASP A 70 10.52 -13.49 -5.50
N PHE A 71 10.30 -12.35 -6.16
CA PHE A 71 8.96 -11.70 -6.17
C PHE A 71 7.87 -12.67 -6.70
N GLU A 72 8.19 -13.49 -7.71
CA GLU A 72 7.29 -14.49 -8.26
C GLU A 72 6.81 -15.51 -7.20
N GLU A 73 7.71 -15.89 -6.29
CA GLU A 73 7.42 -16.84 -5.22
C GLU A 73 6.61 -16.18 -4.09
N ALA A 74 6.84 -14.88 -3.84
CA ALA A 74 6.17 -14.10 -2.79
C ALA A 74 4.76 -13.63 -3.21
N LEU A 75 4.52 -13.39 -4.50
CA LEU A 75 3.28 -12.82 -5.00
C LEU A 75 2.02 -13.61 -4.63
N PRO A 76 1.98 -14.96 -4.70
CA PRO A 76 0.82 -15.73 -4.26
C PRO A 76 0.44 -15.52 -2.79
N GLU A 77 1.41 -15.40 -1.88
CA GLU A 77 1.17 -15.13 -0.46
C GLU A 77 0.60 -13.71 -0.26
N LEU A 78 1.16 -12.72 -0.96
CA LEU A 78 0.63 -11.36 -0.97
C LEU A 78 -0.85 -11.35 -1.41
N LEU A 79 -1.17 -12.02 -2.52
CA LEU A 79 -2.52 -12.09 -3.05
C LEU A 79 -3.48 -12.85 -2.12
N LEU A 80 -3.01 -13.94 -1.51
CA LEU A 80 -3.80 -14.70 -0.52
C LEU A 80 -4.16 -13.82 0.69
N PHE A 81 -3.19 -13.00 1.17
CA PHE A 81 -3.43 -12.08 2.28
C PHE A 81 -4.52 -11.06 1.95
N THR A 82 -4.63 -10.60 0.70
CA THR A 82 -5.68 -9.63 0.32
C THR A 82 -7.08 -10.21 0.45
N ASP A 83 -7.25 -11.52 0.29
CA ASP A 83 -8.53 -12.24 0.38
C ASP A 83 -9.64 -11.64 -0.51
N GLY A 84 -9.24 -11.04 -1.64
CA GLY A 84 -10.14 -10.36 -2.58
C GLY A 84 -10.67 -9.01 -2.09
N LEU A 85 -10.23 -8.51 -0.94
CA LEU A 85 -10.61 -7.19 -0.43
C LEU A 85 -10.00 -6.07 -1.28
N PRO A 86 -10.67 -4.91 -1.38
CA PRO A 86 -10.12 -3.74 -2.06
C PRO A 86 -8.80 -3.28 -1.44
N LEU A 87 -7.85 -2.85 -2.28
CA LEU A 87 -6.58 -2.30 -1.84
C LEU A 87 -6.70 -0.79 -1.62
N ILE A 88 -6.12 -0.29 -0.53
CA ILE A 88 -5.98 1.14 -0.27
C ILE A 88 -4.50 1.47 -0.12
N ALA A 89 -4.00 2.42 -0.91
CA ALA A 89 -2.63 2.91 -0.77
C ALA A 89 -2.60 4.44 -0.70
N HIS A 90 -1.55 5.00 -0.09
CA HIS A 90 -1.38 6.44 -0.01
C HIS A 90 -0.58 6.93 -1.22
N ASN A 91 -1.24 7.55 -2.19
CA ASN A 91 -0.77 7.79 -3.56
C ASN A 91 -0.80 6.51 -4.42
N ALA A 92 -1.90 5.80 -4.37
CA ALA A 92 -2.11 4.46 -4.92
C ALA A 92 -1.66 4.24 -6.39
N SER A 93 -1.49 5.30 -7.18
CA SER A 93 -0.94 5.17 -8.54
C SER A 93 0.45 4.57 -8.56
N PHE A 94 1.26 4.84 -7.53
CA PHE A 94 2.59 4.27 -7.37
C PHE A 94 2.50 2.77 -7.08
N ASP A 95 1.87 2.38 -5.98
CA ASP A 95 1.80 0.99 -5.52
C ASP A 95 1.13 0.08 -6.55
N MET A 96 0.06 0.57 -7.18
CA MET A 96 -0.62 -0.19 -8.23
C MET A 96 0.22 -0.32 -9.50
N SER A 97 1.07 0.66 -9.79
CA SER A 97 2.03 0.53 -10.90
C SER A 97 3.14 -0.48 -10.57
N VAL A 98 3.59 -0.51 -9.32
CA VAL A 98 4.58 -1.49 -8.85
C VAL A 98 4.00 -2.90 -8.94
N LEU A 99 2.83 -3.14 -8.40
CA LEU A 99 2.19 -4.46 -8.42
C LEU A 99 1.98 -4.97 -9.86
N ARG A 100 1.43 -4.12 -10.74
CA ARG A 100 1.21 -4.49 -12.16
C ARG A 100 2.51 -4.77 -12.91
N ALA A 101 3.46 -3.84 -12.86
CA ALA A 101 4.71 -3.97 -13.60
C ALA A 101 5.54 -5.17 -13.13
N SER A 102 5.48 -5.48 -11.84
CA SER A 102 6.21 -6.63 -11.28
C SER A 102 5.55 -7.95 -11.63
N ALA A 103 4.21 -8.03 -11.59
CA ALA A 103 3.49 -9.21 -12.04
C ALA A 103 3.70 -9.47 -13.54
N GLU A 104 3.66 -8.42 -14.37
CA GLU A 104 3.98 -8.53 -15.81
C GLU A 104 5.42 -9.01 -16.04
N ALA A 105 6.38 -8.50 -15.28
CA ALA A 105 7.79 -8.88 -15.41
C ALA A 105 8.05 -10.36 -15.12
N VAL A 106 7.23 -10.99 -14.26
CA VAL A 106 7.32 -12.43 -13.94
C VAL A 106 6.26 -13.27 -14.70
N GLY A 107 5.49 -12.66 -15.59
CA GLY A 107 4.47 -13.36 -16.38
C GLY A 107 3.28 -13.88 -15.56
N PHE A 108 2.95 -13.20 -14.46
CA PHE A 108 1.86 -13.58 -13.57
C PHE A 108 0.58 -12.79 -13.89
N ASP A 109 -0.50 -13.50 -14.13
CA ASP A 109 -1.82 -12.89 -14.34
C ASP A 109 -2.46 -12.54 -13.00
N LEU A 110 -2.57 -11.24 -12.71
CA LEU A 110 -3.23 -10.75 -11.50
C LEU A 110 -4.73 -11.04 -11.53
N PRO A 111 -5.32 -11.44 -10.40
CA PRO A 111 -6.78 -11.56 -10.28
C PRO A 111 -7.47 -10.20 -10.41
N ASP A 112 -8.79 -10.21 -10.54
CA ASP A 112 -9.60 -9.00 -10.52
C ASP A 112 -9.53 -8.36 -9.13
N LEU A 113 -8.73 -7.32 -9.00
CA LEU A 113 -8.57 -6.51 -7.80
C LEU A 113 -9.05 -5.09 -8.05
N ALA A 114 -9.62 -4.49 -7.01
CA ALA A 114 -10.02 -3.10 -7.01
C ALA A 114 -9.20 -2.30 -5.99
N TYR A 115 -9.02 -1.01 -6.24
CA TYR A 115 -8.27 -0.16 -5.33
C TYR A 115 -8.84 1.25 -5.23
N ALA A 116 -8.47 1.95 -4.15
CA ALA A 116 -8.69 3.38 -3.99
C ALA A 116 -7.45 4.08 -3.40
N CYS A 117 -7.47 5.42 -3.39
CA CYS A 117 -6.34 6.23 -2.98
C CYS A 117 -6.67 7.03 -1.73
N SER A 118 -6.03 6.71 -0.60
CA SER A 118 -6.22 7.42 0.67
C SER A 118 -5.78 8.90 0.59
N LEU A 119 -4.75 9.23 -0.21
CA LEU A 119 -4.36 10.62 -0.48
C LEU A 119 -5.51 11.42 -1.12
N ALA A 120 -6.20 10.83 -2.10
CA ALA A 120 -7.33 11.49 -2.77
C ALA A 120 -8.53 11.67 -1.82
N MET A 121 -8.81 10.70 -0.96
CA MET A 121 -9.81 10.77 0.09
C MET A 121 -9.42 11.82 1.16
N ALA A 122 -8.16 11.85 1.61
CA ALA A 122 -7.65 12.80 2.60
C ALA A 122 -7.82 14.26 2.14
N ARG A 123 -7.57 14.54 0.85
CA ARG A 123 -7.81 15.89 0.26
C ARG A 123 -9.28 16.34 0.28
N LYS A 124 -10.21 15.40 0.46
CA LYS A 124 -11.65 15.71 0.57
C LYS A 124 -12.14 15.74 2.02
N THR A 125 -11.36 15.17 2.93
CA THR A 125 -11.70 15.06 4.35
C THR A 125 -11.07 16.16 5.18
N TYR A 126 -9.84 16.55 4.88
CA TYR A 126 -9.03 17.47 5.68
C TYR A 126 -8.71 18.77 4.92
N SER A 127 -8.31 19.79 5.67
CA SER A 127 -7.70 21.02 5.17
C SER A 127 -6.30 21.14 5.76
N LEU A 128 -5.29 20.62 5.04
CA LEU A 128 -3.90 20.57 5.48
C LEU A 128 -2.99 21.29 4.47
N GLU A 129 -1.84 21.76 4.94
CA GLU A 129 -0.81 22.34 4.07
C GLU A 129 -0.08 21.25 3.24
N SER A 130 0.00 20.03 3.77
CA SER A 130 0.62 18.88 3.11
C SER A 130 -0.27 17.64 3.27
N TYR A 131 -0.35 16.85 2.21
CA TYR A 131 -1.06 15.58 2.19
C TYR A 131 -0.12 14.38 2.00
N ARG A 132 1.18 14.54 2.32
CA ARG A 132 2.08 13.40 2.43
C ARG A 132 1.61 12.49 3.56
N LEU A 133 1.90 11.19 3.47
CA LEU A 133 1.43 10.20 4.44
C LEU A 133 1.70 10.63 5.89
N ASN A 134 2.94 10.98 6.21
CA ASN A 134 3.34 11.43 7.54
C ASN A 134 2.58 12.70 8.01
N ALA A 135 2.34 13.65 7.11
CA ALA A 135 1.61 14.87 7.46
C ALA A 135 0.14 14.59 7.81
N VAL A 136 -0.50 13.67 7.06
CA VAL A 136 -1.89 13.25 7.35
C VAL A 136 -1.92 12.39 8.60
N ALA A 137 -0.95 11.48 8.80
CA ALA A 137 -0.83 10.66 10.00
C ALA A 137 -0.71 11.53 11.26
N TYR A 138 0.16 12.53 11.25
CA TYR A 138 0.30 13.49 12.36
C TYR A 138 -1.00 14.27 12.63
N ALA A 139 -1.69 14.69 11.58
CA ALA A 139 -2.95 15.43 11.72
C ALA A 139 -4.07 14.62 12.39
N ILE A 140 -3.99 13.30 12.37
CA ILE A 140 -4.94 12.39 13.04
C ILE A 140 -4.43 11.88 14.40
N GLY A 141 -3.25 12.34 14.87
CA GLY A 141 -2.65 11.94 16.14
C GLY A 141 -1.82 10.65 16.07
N HIS A 142 -1.49 10.15 14.88
CA HIS A 142 -0.57 9.03 14.67
C HIS A 142 0.83 9.57 14.38
N GLU A 143 1.55 9.97 15.45
CA GLU A 143 2.76 10.79 15.31
C GLU A 143 4.06 9.98 15.25
N GLU A 144 4.12 8.79 15.83
CA GLU A 144 5.34 8.01 15.93
C GLU A 144 5.27 6.75 15.08
N PHE A 145 5.79 6.80 13.85
CA PHE A 145 6.04 5.61 13.03
C PHE A 145 7.29 5.80 12.17
N GLN A 146 7.93 4.70 11.82
CA GLN A 146 9.12 4.69 10.97
C GLN A 146 8.70 4.88 9.51
N HIS A 147 8.63 6.12 9.05
CA HIS A 147 8.31 6.44 7.66
C HIS A 147 9.35 5.84 6.71
N HIS A 148 8.88 5.30 5.56
CA HIS A 148 9.63 4.48 4.61
C HIS A 148 9.98 3.06 5.12
N ASP A 149 9.27 2.56 6.11
CA ASP A 149 9.08 1.15 6.37
C ASP A 149 7.72 0.75 5.80
N ALA A 150 7.69 -0.17 4.85
CA ALA A 150 6.47 -0.49 4.10
C ALA A 150 5.31 -0.93 5.00
N LEU A 151 5.58 -1.66 6.10
CA LEU A 151 4.54 -2.05 7.05
C LEU A 151 4.04 -0.87 7.87
N ALA A 152 4.95 -0.02 8.35
CA ALA A 152 4.57 1.18 9.12
C ALA A 152 3.78 2.18 8.26
N ASP A 153 4.14 2.35 6.98
CA ASP A 153 3.43 3.22 6.04
C ASP A 153 2.04 2.63 5.70
N SER A 154 1.91 1.31 5.57
CA SER A 154 0.61 0.63 5.42
C SER A 154 -0.28 0.76 6.66
N ASP A 155 0.27 0.64 7.88
CA ASP A 155 -0.47 0.85 9.12
C ASP A 155 -0.96 2.31 9.22
N ALA A 156 -0.11 3.28 8.91
CA ALA A 156 -0.51 4.68 8.84
C ALA A 156 -1.62 4.91 7.82
N CYS A 157 -1.53 4.31 6.62
CA CYS A 157 -2.56 4.37 5.59
C CYS A 157 -3.90 3.77 6.07
N ALA A 158 -3.87 2.62 6.76
CA ALA A 158 -5.04 1.98 7.34
C ALA A 158 -5.70 2.90 8.39
N ARG A 159 -4.94 3.44 9.34
CA ARG A 159 -5.43 4.35 10.38
C ARG A 159 -6.02 5.64 9.82
N ILE A 160 -5.37 6.22 8.82
CA ILE A 160 -5.89 7.40 8.10
C ILE A 160 -7.26 7.07 7.48
N THR A 161 -7.39 5.91 6.84
CA THR A 161 -8.63 5.48 6.19
C THR A 161 -9.75 5.27 7.22
N LEU A 162 -9.45 4.60 8.33
CA LEU A 162 -10.38 4.43 9.46
C LEU A 162 -10.82 5.77 10.06
N HIS A 163 -9.89 6.69 10.29
CA HIS A 163 -10.20 8.02 10.82
C HIS A 163 -11.04 8.85 9.84
N MET A 164 -10.82 8.72 8.53
CA MET A 164 -11.67 9.38 7.53
C MET A 164 -13.09 8.84 7.57
N ALA A 165 -13.29 7.52 7.68
CA ALA A 165 -14.60 6.90 7.80
C ALA A 165 -15.33 7.40 9.06
N GLN A 166 -14.66 7.45 10.21
CA GLN A 166 -15.20 8.00 11.45
C GLN A 166 -15.58 9.47 11.29
N ARG A 167 -14.73 10.29 10.66
CA ARG A 167 -14.98 11.72 10.46
C ARG A 167 -16.16 12.01 9.54
N HIS A 168 -16.43 11.14 8.57
CA HIS A 168 -17.59 11.22 7.68
C HIS A 168 -18.81 10.48 8.22
N GLU A 169 -18.72 9.87 9.42
CA GLU A 169 -19.80 9.11 10.06
C GLU A 169 -20.34 7.97 9.15
N VAL A 170 -19.43 7.27 8.46
CA VAL A 170 -19.76 6.16 7.57
C VAL A 170 -19.18 4.85 8.09
N GLU A 171 -19.89 3.74 7.84
CA GLU A 171 -19.58 2.43 8.40
C GLU A 171 -18.93 1.48 7.38
N ASP A 172 -18.90 1.85 6.09
CA ASP A 172 -18.35 1.01 5.04
C ASP A 172 -17.50 1.81 4.03
N LEU A 173 -16.75 1.08 3.20
CA LEU A 173 -15.87 1.69 2.22
C LEU A 173 -16.64 2.42 1.12
N GLU A 174 -17.81 1.91 0.71
CA GLU A 174 -18.64 2.55 -0.30
C GLU A 174 -19.12 3.94 0.17
N GLY A 175 -19.59 4.03 1.41
CA GLY A 175 -19.96 5.29 2.05
C GLY A 175 -18.79 6.28 2.12
N LEU A 176 -17.60 5.81 2.49
CA LEU A 176 -16.40 6.67 2.51
C LEU A 176 -16.03 7.16 1.12
N LEU A 177 -16.05 6.30 0.13
CA LEU A 177 -15.76 6.66 -1.27
C LEU A 177 -16.78 7.69 -1.79
N LEU A 178 -18.06 7.50 -1.49
CA LEU A 178 -19.12 8.44 -1.87
C LEU A 178 -18.92 9.80 -1.18
N ALA A 179 -18.69 9.82 0.13
CA ALA A 179 -18.48 11.04 0.91
C ALA A 179 -17.26 11.84 0.41
N THR A 180 -16.22 11.15 -0.02
CA THR A 180 -14.99 11.76 -0.54
C THR A 180 -14.98 11.96 -2.06
N LYS A 181 -16.09 11.63 -2.76
CA LYS A 181 -16.24 11.71 -4.23
C LYS A 181 -15.17 10.89 -4.97
N GLN A 182 -14.84 9.74 -4.40
CA GLN A 182 -13.95 8.75 -4.99
C GLN A 182 -14.75 7.52 -5.42
N ARG A 183 -14.09 6.60 -6.10
CA ARG A 183 -14.63 5.29 -6.48
C ARG A 183 -13.53 4.25 -6.47
N LEU A 184 -13.88 2.99 -6.35
CA LEU A 184 -12.97 1.89 -6.64
C LEU A 184 -12.58 1.92 -8.11
N LYS A 185 -11.32 1.66 -8.37
CA LYS A 185 -10.76 1.50 -9.72
C LYS A 185 -10.32 0.05 -9.88
N PRO A 186 -10.55 -0.58 -11.03
CA PRO A 186 -9.97 -1.89 -11.29
C PRO A 186 -8.45 -1.78 -11.39
N LEU A 187 -7.74 -2.81 -10.90
CA LEU A 187 -6.29 -2.88 -11.03
C LEU A 187 -5.90 -3.25 -12.47
N ASN A 188 -6.63 -4.19 -13.07
CA ASN A 188 -6.39 -4.68 -14.43
C ASN A 188 -7.22 -3.85 -15.43
N VAL A 189 -6.64 -2.78 -15.99
CA VAL A 189 -7.18 -2.02 -17.13
C VAL A 189 -6.04 -1.60 -18.03
#